data_c52fcd27e6e1345998ec2e4bad90c81c
#
_entry.id   c52fcd27e6e1345998ec2e4bad90c81c
#
_cell.length_a   1.000
_cell.length_b   1.000
_cell.length_c   1.000
_cell.angle_alpha   90.00
_cell.angle_beta   90.00
_cell.angle_gamma   90.00
#
_symmetry.space_group_name_H-M   'P 1'
#
loop_
_entity.id
_entity.type
_entity.pdbx_description
1 polymer ?
#
loop_
_entity_poly.entity_id
_entity_poly.type
_entity_poly.pdbx_seq_one_letter_code
_entity_poly.pdbx_strand_id
1 'polypeptide(L)'
;MKKFIILIMLVYSSTLSLAQTHNNRKSSSVKVDVEVVINKQVEILNARIDSMSIAHQQAIEAAKNEQKEQYANYYSQMDSDLDRSLVILSIIWGAMGLLFGVVAPIWLNAKAEKSLKNEIKSFKDNITKQISVQNEAIEEKLSKHKEYIDNVRNEFVKYKKDSQINKLLSEAQNLLDDDPEYAIDLLTQALELDKDNKDALLYRGIAYMRCENAADALSDFNDVLKLDPQLIRAYYSIGRVYSNTNQIELALENFNKALAINPESIPVYLGIARMYAMQTDFDKAIYNVDMALKIDDANYHAHSLKSRIYQDMADREENEEKRKDYEKSSDQEHRLARRARMMQRR
;
A
#
# COMPACT_ATOMS: atom_id res chain seq x y z
N MET A 1 -17.76 -9.34 0.56
CA MET A 1 -16.41 -8.92 0.23
C MET A 1 -15.74 -8.09 1.33
N LYS A 2 -16.30 -6.95 1.84
CA LYS A 2 -15.69 -6.19 2.95
C LYS A 2 -15.31 -7.04 4.18
N LYS A 3 -16.17 -7.98 4.60
CA LYS A 3 -15.88 -8.89 5.73
C LYS A 3 -14.75 -9.89 5.43
N PHE A 4 -14.52 -10.22 4.16
CA PHE A 4 -13.46 -11.14 3.73
C PHE A 4 -12.10 -10.45 3.67
N ILE A 5 -12.05 -9.18 3.25
CA ILE A 5 -10.84 -8.35 3.27
C ILE A 5 -10.40 -8.07 4.72
N ILE A 6 -11.36 -7.80 5.61
CA ILE A 6 -11.10 -7.62 7.04
C ILE A 6 -10.58 -8.92 7.66
N LEU A 7 -11.09 -10.08 7.27
CA LEU A 7 -10.60 -11.38 7.74
C LEU A 7 -9.17 -11.66 7.26
N ILE A 8 -8.85 -11.32 6.02
CA ILE A 8 -7.47 -11.43 5.47
C ILE A 8 -6.53 -10.47 6.22
N MET A 9 -6.95 -9.22 6.49
CA MET A 9 -6.14 -8.28 7.28
C MET A 9 -5.95 -8.73 8.73
N LEU A 10 -6.96 -9.33 9.36
CA LEU A 10 -6.85 -9.89 10.71
C LEU A 10 -5.94 -11.12 10.77
N VAL A 11 -5.97 -11.98 9.77
CA VAL A 11 -5.04 -13.11 9.65
C VAL A 11 -3.62 -12.63 9.41
N TYR A 12 -3.43 -11.57 8.59
CA TYR A 12 -2.12 -10.97 8.33
C TYR A 12 -1.55 -10.26 9.57
N SER A 13 -2.38 -9.54 10.32
CA SER A 13 -1.95 -8.88 11.57
C SER A 13 -1.63 -9.90 12.68
N SER A 14 -2.34 -11.00 12.76
CA SER A 14 -2.07 -12.07 13.75
C SER A 14 -0.82 -12.88 13.39
N THR A 15 -0.53 -13.10 12.10
CA THR A 15 0.72 -13.76 11.67
C THR A 15 1.93 -12.84 11.81
N LEU A 16 1.77 -11.52 11.60
CA LEU A 16 2.83 -10.54 11.85
C LEU A 16 3.15 -10.42 13.35
N SER A 17 2.13 -10.42 14.20
CA SER A 17 2.28 -10.41 15.66
C SER A 17 2.94 -11.69 16.19
N LEU A 18 2.62 -12.86 15.63
CA LEU A 18 3.28 -14.12 15.94
C LEU A 18 4.74 -14.17 15.45
N ALA A 19 5.04 -13.58 14.30
CA ALA A 19 6.40 -13.47 13.78
C ALA A 19 7.27 -12.53 14.64
N GLN A 20 6.71 -11.44 15.17
CA GLN A 20 7.41 -10.52 16.06
C GLN A 20 7.68 -11.11 17.46
N THR A 21 6.79 -11.94 17.98
CA THR A 21 6.98 -12.60 19.29
C THR A 21 7.93 -13.79 19.23
N HIS A 22 8.14 -14.42 18.06
CA HIS A 22 9.07 -15.54 17.88
C HIS A 22 10.50 -15.13 17.50
N ASN A 23 10.75 -13.86 17.19
CA ASN A 23 12.06 -13.38 16.72
C ASN A 23 13.14 -13.31 17.82
N ASN A 24 12.85 -13.75 19.03
CA ASN A 24 13.78 -13.68 20.16
C ASN A 24 14.42 -15.01 20.59
N ARG A 25 14.25 -16.11 19.84
CA ARG A 25 14.99 -17.35 20.15
C ARG A 25 15.27 -18.22 18.91
N LYS A 26 16.55 -18.19 18.49
CA LYS A 26 17.31 -19.25 17.78
C LYS A 26 16.96 -19.63 16.34
N SER A 27 18.01 -19.46 15.53
CA SER A 27 18.47 -20.26 14.37
C SER A 27 17.86 -19.97 12.99
N SER A 28 18.77 -19.80 12.05
CA SER A 28 18.59 -19.54 10.60
C SER A 28 17.69 -20.54 9.85
N SER A 29 17.41 -21.72 10.40
CA SER A 29 16.55 -22.73 9.77
C SER A 29 15.06 -22.39 9.84
N VAL A 30 14.62 -21.68 10.89
CA VAL A 30 13.20 -21.34 11.07
C VAL A 30 12.77 -20.18 10.16
N LYS A 31 13.69 -19.29 9.78
CA LYS A 31 13.38 -18.19 8.84
C LYS A 31 13.06 -18.70 7.44
N VAL A 32 13.79 -19.71 6.95
CA VAL A 32 13.57 -20.30 5.63
C VAL A 32 12.22 -21.02 5.56
N ASP A 33 11.83 -21.73 6.63
CA ASP A 33 10.54 -22.44 6.67
C ASP A 33 9.33 -21.48 6.69
N VAL A 34 9.42 -20.35 7.38
CA VAL A 34 8.33 -19.36 7.44
C VAL A 34 8.15 -18.66 6.09
N GLU A 35 9.23 -18.33 5.40
CA GLU A 35 9.18 -17.69 4.08
C GLU A 35 8.62 -18.63 3.03
N VAL A 36 9.01 -19.90 3.05
CA VAL A 36 8.46 -20.95 2.18
C VAL A 36 6.97 -21.16 2.45
N VAL A 37 6.54 -21.16 3.71
CA VAL A 37 5.12 -21.28 4.08
C VAL A 37 4.33 -20.05 3.64
N ILE A 38 4.86 -18.84 3.81
CA ILE A 38 4.20 -17.61 3.36
C ILE A 38 4.10 -17.57 1.83
N ASN A 39 5.17 -17.88 1.10
CA ASN A 39 5.16 -17.92 -0.35
C ASN A 39 4.18 -18.97 -0.88
N LYS A 40 4.12 -20.15 -0.26
CA LYS A 40 3.14 -21.18 -0.60
C LYS A 40 1.70 -20.77 -0.28
N GLN A 41 1.47 -20.04 0.80
CA GLN A 41 0.15 -19.47 1.12
C GLN A 41 -0.26 -18.37 0.15
N VAL A 42 0.68 -17.52 -0.27
CA VAL A 42 0.47 -16.49 -1.31
C VAL A 42 0.15 -17.13 -2.66
N GLU A 43 0.86 -18.19 -3.06
CA GLU A 43 0.54 -18.96 -4.27
C GLU A 43 -0.87 -19.58 -4.21
N ILE A 44 -1.23 -20.19 -3.08
CA ILE A 44 -2.57 -20.75 -2.86
C ILE A 44 -3.65 -19.64 -2.89
N LEU A 45 -3.36 -18.47 -2.32
CA LEU A 45 -4.27 -17.34 -2.35
C LEU A 45 -4.46 -16.78 -3.77
N ASN A 46 -3.36 -16.62 -4.51
CA ASN A 46 -3.39 -16.19 -5.90
C ASN A 46 -4.17 -17.18 -6.78
N ALA A 47 -3.90 -18.47 -6.65
CA ALA A 47 -4.65 -19.52 -7.35
C ALA A 47 -6.15 -19.51 -6.96
N ARG A 48 -6.50 -19.22 -5.71
CA ARG A 48 -7.90 -19.05 -5.28
C ARG A 48 -8.54 -17.79 -5.85
N ILE A 49 -7.83 -16.67 -5.89
CA ILE A 49 -8.30 -15.42 -6.50
C ILE A 49 -8.54 -15.62 -7.99
N ASP A 50 -7.63 -16.28 -8.71
CA ASP A 50 -7.77 -16.58 -10.13
C ASP A 50 -8.95 -17.53 -10.37
N SER A 51 -9.11 -18.58 -9.56
CA SER A 51 -10.23 -19.50 -9.64
C SER A 51 -11.57 -18.82 -9.32
N MET A 52 -11.62 -17.90 -8.36
CA MET A 52 -12.80 -17.10 -8.03
C MET A 52 -13.12 -16.09 -9.14
N SER A 53 -12.12 -15.51 -9.78
CA SER A 53 -12.28 -14.60 -10.93
C SER A 53 -12.88 -15.35 -12.14
N ILE A 54 -12.35 -16.53 -12.43
CA ILE A 54 -12.86 -17.40 -13.50
C ILE A 54 -14.29 -17.86 -13.18
N ALA A 55 -14.56 -18.31 -11.96
CA ALA A 55 -15.90 -18.71 -11.52
C ALA A 55 -16.92 -17.56 -11.58
N HIS A 56 -16.46 -16.34 -11.23
CA HIS A 56 -17.31 -15.16 -11.32
C HIS A 56 -17.61 -14.77 -12.78
N GLN A 57 -16.63 -14.84 -13.65
CA GLN A 57 -16.82 -14.65 -15.10
C GLN A 57 -17.77 -15.72 -15.70
N GLN A 58 -17.60 -16.98 -15.32
CA GLN A 58 -18.49 -18.07 -15.74
C GLN A 58 -19.92 -17.88 -15.21
N ALA A 59 -20.08 -17.43 -13.97
CA ALA A 59 -21.39 -17.12 -13.39
C ALA A 59 -22.08 -15.94 -14.11
N ILE A 60 -21.33 -14.91 -14.48
CA ILE A 60 -21.88 -13.79 -15.30
C ILE A 60 -22.29 -14.27 -16.69
N GLU A 61 -21.51 -15.14 -17.30
CA GLU A 61 -21.78 -15.67 -18.61
C GLU A 61 -22.98 -16.66 -18.62
N ALA A 62 -23.07 -17.48 -17.56
CA ALA A 62 -24.21 -18.35 -17.31
C ALA A 62 -25.52 -17.53 -17.09
N ALA A 63 -25.45 -16.47 -16.25
CA ALA A 63 -26.60 -15.58 -16.03
C ALA A 63 -27.04 -14.85 -17.31
N LYS A 64 -26.10 -14.43 -18.16
CA LYS A 64 -26.41 -13.85 -19.48
C LYS A 64 -27.07 -14.85 -20.42
N ASN A 65 -26.61 -16.10 -20.40
CA ASN A 65 -27.19 -17.15 -21.25
C ASN A 65 -28.57 -17.55 -20.73
N GLU A 66 -28.74 -17.68 -19.41
CA GLU A 66 -30.05 -17.94 -18.80
C GLU A 66 -31.07 -16.83 -19.09
N GLN A 67 -30.64 -15.58 -19.02
CA GLN A 67 -31.46 -14.42 -19.37
C GLN A 67 -31.83 -14.44 -20.88
N LYS A 68 -30.88 -14.79 -21.75
CA LYS A 68 -31.10 -14.93 -23.17
C LYS A 68 -32.10 -16.06 -23.49
N GLU A 69 -32.01 -17.17 -22.78
CA GLU A 69 -32.91 -18.30 -22.89
C GLU A 69 -34.32 -17.98 -22.36
N GLN A 70 -34.41 -17.25 -21.23
CA GLN A 70 -35.69 -16.74 -20.72
C GLN A 70 -36.37 -15.78 -21.70
N TYR A 71 -35.62 -14.87 -22.36
CA TYR A 71 -36.16 -14.00 -23.37
C TYR A 71 -36.62 -14.80 -24.61
N ALA A 72 -35.81 -15.76 -25.07
CA ALA A 72 -36.18 -16.62 -26.20
C ALA A 72 -37.47 -17.44 -25.92
N ASN A 73 -37.54 -18.00 -24.69
CA ASN A 73 -38.73 -18.74 -24.26
C ASN A 73 -39.96 -17.83 -24.11
N TYR A 74 -39.78 -16.60 -23.58
CA TYR A 74 -40.86 -15.61 -23.48
C TYR A 74 -41.39 -15.20 -24.88
N TYR A 75 -40.51 -14.93 -25.84
CA TYR A 75 -40.90 -14.62 -27.21
C TYR A 75 -41.57 -15.82 -27.91
N SER A 76 -41.06 -17.02 -27.70
CA SER A 76 -41.64 -18.24 -28.25
C SER A 76 -43.04 -18.55 -27.64
N GLN A 77 -43.23 -18.30 -26.33
CA GLN A 77 -44.55 -18.41 -25.71
C GLN A 77 -45.50 -17.32 -26.19
N MET A 78 -45.04 -16.08 -26.32
CA MET A 78 -45.83 -14.97 -26.81
C MET A 78 -46.28 -15.19 -28.27
N ASP A 79 -45.40 -15.72 -29.15
CA ASP A 79 -45.72 -16.11 -30.53
C ASP A 79 -46.73 -17.25 -30.52
N SER A 80 -46.56 -18.28 -29.69
CA SER A 80 -47.49 -19.40 -29.60
C SER A 80 -48.88 -18.99 -29.04
N ASP A 81 -48.89 -18.03 -28.09
CA ASP A 81 -50.14 -17.52 -27.52
C ASP A 81 -50.87 -16.56 -28.52
N LEU A 82 -50.10 -15.81 -29.32
CA LEU A 82 -50.63 -15.02 -30.43
C LEU A 82 -51.24 -15.91 -31.51
N ASP A 83 -50.53 -16.97 -31.93
CA ASP A 83 -51.01 -17.94 -32.88
C ASP A 83 -52.25 -18.69 -32.36
N ARG A 84 -52.24 -19.12 -31.07
CA ARG A 84 -53.42 -19.71 -30.42
C ARG A 84 -54.60 -18.75 -30.37
N SER A 85 -54.34 -17.48 -30.02
CA SER A 85 -55.39 -16.45 -29.97
C SER A 85 -55.98 -16.17 -31.36
N LEU A 86 -55.15 -16.15 -32.42
CA LEU A 86 -55.55 -15.98 -33.78
C LEU A 86 -56.30 -17.20 -34.25
N VAL A 87 -55.89 -18.44 -33.91
CA VAL A 87 -56.63 -19.67 -34.22
C VAL A 87 -57.95 -19.71 -33.47
N ILE A 88 -58.00 -19.37 -32.21
CA ILE A 88 -59.29 -19.31 -31.45
C ILE A 88 -60.24 -18.25 -32.05
N LEU A 89 -59.67 -17.05 -32.36
CA LEU A 89 -60.43 -16.01 -33.05
C LEU A 89 -60.98 -16.49 -34.41
N SER A 90 -60.17 -17.20 -35.21
CA SER A 90 -60.59 -17.73 -36.49
C SER A 90 -61.67 -18.81 -36.34
N ILE A 91 -61.62 -19.67 -35.32
CA ILE A 91 -62.65 -20.68 -34.99
C ILE A 91 -63.94 -20.00 -34.52
N ILE A 92 -63.82 -18.98 -33.64
CA ILE A 92 -65.02 -18.22 -33.20
C ILE A 92 -65.66 -17.46 -34.35
N TRP A 93 -64.87 -16.85 -35.21
CA TRP A 93 -65.41 -16.17 -36.41
C TRP A 93 -65.97 -17.13 -37.42
N GLY A 94 -65.37 -18.30 -37.61
CA GLY A 94 -65.90 -19.38 -38.44
C GLY A 94 -67.23 -19.87 -37.90
N ALA A 95 -67.41 -20.08 -36.62
CA ALA A 95 -68.63 -20.47 -35.95
C ALA A 95 -69.71 -19.35 -35.99
N MET A 96 -69.35 -18.09 -35.86
CA MET A 96 -70.27 -16.96 -35.97
C MET A 96 -70.65 -16.66 -37.40
N GLY A 97 -69.75 -16.86 -38.37
CA GLY A 97 -70.05 -16.73 -39.79
C GLY A 97 -71.12 -17.74 -40.32
N LEU A 98 -71.14 -18.90 -39.65
CA LEU A 98 -72.24 -19.91 -39.97
C LEU A 98 -73.55 -19.56 -39.29
N LEU A 99 -73.56 -18.74 -38.21
CA LEU A 99 -74.81 -18.37 -37.50
C LEU A 99 -75.47 -17.08 -38.00
N PHE A 100 -74.75 -16.17 -38.63
CA PHE A 100 -75.30 -14.90 -39.14
C PHE A 100 -75.07 -14.73 -40.65
N GLY A 101 -75.55 -15.64 -41.41
CA GLY A 101 -75.44 -15.59 -42.85
C GLY A 101 -76.04 -14.34 -43.49
N VAL A 102 -75.28 -13.63 -44.26
CA VAL A 102 -75.41 -12.95 -45.52
C VAL A 102 -75.60 -11.42 -45.57
N VAL A 103 -75.99 -10.66 -44.55
CA VAL A 103 -76.34 -9.23 -44.88
C VAL A 103 -75.58 -8.12 -44.19
N ALA A 104 -74.70 -8.36 -43.17
CA ALA A 104 -74.05 -7.26 -42.46
C ALA A 104 -72.50 -7.24 -42.44
N PRO A 105 -71.71 -7.77 -43.36
CA PRO A 105 -70.30 -8.07 -43.09
C PRO A 105 -69.28 -7.03 -43.52
N ILE A 106 -69.52 -6.20 -44.53
CA ILE A 106 -68.39 -5.45 -45.14
C ILE A 106 -68.04 -4.18 -44.37
N TRP A 107 -69.00 -3.50 -43.78
CA TRP A 107 -68.72 -2.23 -43.04
C TRP A 107 -68.28 -2.42 -41.64
N LEU A 108 -68.77 -3.42 -40.92
CA LEU A 108 -68.30 -3.77 -39.57
C LEU A 108 -66.88 -4.36 -39.58
N ASN A 109 -66.56 -5.15 -40.60
CA ASN A 109 -65.25 -5.79 -40.74
C ASN A 109 -64.11 -4.78 -40.92
N ALA A 110 -64.29 -3.76 -41.78
CA ALA A 110 -63.27 -2.74 -42.02
C ALA A 110 -63.00 -1.86 -40.79
N LYS A 111 -64.05 -1.58 -39.98
CA LYS A 111 -63.91 -0.78 -38.77
C LYS A 111 -63.30 -1.57 -37.59
N ALA A 112 -63.71 -2.86 -37.49
CA ALA A 112 -63.14 -3.79 -36.50
C ALA A 112 -61.65 -4.13 -36.82
N GLU A 113 -61.35 -4.37 -38.09
CA GLU A 113 -59.95 -4.61 -38.54
C GLU A 113 -59.04 -3.39 -38.28
N LYS A 114 -59.56 -2.18 -38.55
CA LYS A 114 -58.87 -0.94 -38.29
C LYS A 114 -58.61 -0.71 -36.74
N SER A 115 -59.59 -1.02 -35.89
CA SER A 115 -59.53 -0.98 -34.47
C SER A 115 -58.52 -1.97 -33.95
N LEU A 116 -58.55 -3.21 -34.31
CA LEU A 116 -57.63 -4.29 -33.94
C LEU A 116 -56.21 -3.97 -34.41
N LYS A 117 -56.05 -3.44 -35.62
CA LYS A 117 -54.73 -3.02 -36.12
C LYS A 117 -54.14 -1.88 -35.34
N ASN A 118 -54.96 -0.94 -34.87
CA ASN A 118 -54.53 0.15 -33.99
C ASN A 118 -54.16 -0.35 -32.58
N GLU A 119 -54.93 -1.30 -32.03
CA GLU A 119 -54.61 -1.90 -30.73
C GLU A 119 -53.31 -2.70 -30.77
N ILE A 120 -53.11 -3.52 -31.79
CA ILE A 120 -51.86 -4.26 -32.02
C ILE A 120 -50.67 -3.30 -32.14
N LYS A 121 -50.86 -2.20 -32.89
CA LYS A 121 -49.83 -1.18 -33.05
C LYS A 121 -49.52 -0.52 -31.71
N SER A 122 -50.52 -0.09 -30.94
CA SER A 122 -50.33 0.53 -29.65
C SER A 122 -49.65 -0.40 -28.61
N PHE A 123 -50.04 -1.71 -28.66
CA PHE A 123 -49.44 -2.74 -27.84
C PHE A 123 -47.95 -2.96 -28.20
N LYS A 124 -47.67 -3.08 -29.52
CA LYS A 124 -46.28 -3.19 -30.01
C LYS A 124 -45.44 -1.97 -29.61
N ASP A 125 -45.96 -0.76 -29.78
CA ASP A 125 -45.25 0.48 -29.40
C ASP A 125 -44.99 0.55 -27.90
N ASN A 126 -45.96 0.10 -27.10
CA ASN A 126 -45.80 0.03 -25.63
C ASN A 126 -44.73 -0.99 -25.21
N ILE A 127 -44.76 -2.19 -25.76
CA ILE A 127 -43.73 -3.21 -25.51
C ILE A 127 -42.35 -2.73 -25.96
N THR A 128 -42.25 -2.12 -27.14
CA THR A 128 -40.99 -1.57 -27.62
C THR A 128 -40.44 -0.50 -26.68
N LYS A 129 -41.32 0.36 -26.17
CA LYS A 129 -40.97 1.38 -25.20
C LYS A 129 -40.51 0.78 -23.85
N GLN A 130 -41.19 -0.26 -23.36
CA GLN A 130 -40.80 -0.95 -22.13
C GLN A 130 -39.45 -1.65 -22.29
N ILE A 131 -39.21 -2.30 -23.41
CA ILE A 131 -37.92 -2.94 -23.72
C ILE A 131 -36.80 -1.90 -23.80
N SER A 132 -37.02 -0.74 -24.45
CA SER A 132 -35.99 0.30 -24.52
C SER A 132 -35.61 0.85 -23.12
N VAL A 133 -36.60 1.10 -22.26
CA VAL A 133 -36.39 1.55 -20.88
C VAL A 133 -35.63 0.49 -20.06
N GLN A 134 -35.97 -0.78 -20.21
CA GLN A 134 -35.27 -1.86 -19.54
C GLN A 134 -33.82 -2.01 -20.03
N ASN A 135 -33.60 -1.88 -21.34
CA ASN A 135 -32.26 -1.96 -21.92
C ASN A 135 -31.38 -0.78 -21.41
N GLU A 136 -31.93 0.45 -21.39
CA GLU A 136 -31.21 1.60 -20.81
C GLU A 136 -30.83 1.36 -19.36
N ALA A 137 -31.75 0.83 -18.55
CA ALA A 137 -31.48 0.52 -17.14
C ALA A 137 -30.44 -0.61 -16.97
N ILE A 138 -30.41 -1.57 -17.87
CA ILE A 138 -29.42 -2.66 -17.92
C ILE A 138 -28.04 -2.10 -18.31
N GLU A 139 -27.99 -1.26 -19.34
CA GLU A 139 -26.75 -0.61 -19.79
C GLU A 139 -26.15 0.29 -18.69
N GLU A 140 -26.99 1.06 -17.99
CA GLU A 140 -26.55 1.86 -16.85
C GLU A 140 -25.95 0.99 -15.72
N LYS A 141 -26.62 -0.11 -15.37
CA LYS A 141 -26.12 -1.06 -14.37
C LYS A 141 -24.79 -1.70 -14.81
N LEU A 142 -24.71 -2.07 -16.10
CA LEU A 142 -23.51 -2.69 -16.66
C LEU A 142 -22.34 -1.71 -16.65
N SER A 143 -22.57 -0.44 -17.00
CA SER A 143 -21.57 0.62 -16.94
C SER A 143 -21.05 0.83 -15.51
N LYS A 144 -21.96 0.92 -14.51
CA LYS A 144 -21.58 1.04 -13.09
C LYS A 144 -20.78 -0.16 -12.59
N HIS A 145 -21.14 -1.39 -13.02
CA HIS A 145 -20.39 -2.58 -12.66
C HIS A 145 -19.00 -2.61 -13.30
N LYS A 146 -18.89 -2.17 -14.54
CA LYS A 146 -17.61 -2.07 -15.23
C LYS A 146 -16.69 -1.08 -14.54
N GLU A 147 -17.19 0.11 -14.22
CA GLU A 147 -16.45 1.11 -13.46
C GLU A 147 -15.99 0.56 -12.08
N TYR A 148 -16.86 -0.14 -11.37
CA TYR A 148 -16.51 -0.78 -10.11
C TYR A 148 -15.39 -1.82 -10.28
N ILE A 149 -15.46 -2.66 -11.30
CA ILE A 149 -14.42 -3.68 -11.59
C ILE A 149 -13.09 -3.01 -11.95
N ASP A 150 -13.12 -1.95 -12.76
CA ASP A 150 -11.91 -1.22 -13.14
C ASP A 150 -11.27 -0.54 -11.92
N ASN A 151 -12.06 0.03 -11.02
CA ASN A 151 -11.58 0.61 -9.77
C ASN A 151 -10.93 -0.46 -8.86
N VAL A 152 -11.59 -1.61 -8.68
CA VAL A 152 -11.03 -2.73 -7.90
C VAL A 152 -9.74 -3.26 -8.52
N ARG A 153 -9.69 -3.35 -9.86
CA ARG A 153 -8.49 -3.77 -10.58
C ARG A 153 -7.34 -2.79 -10.35
N ASN A 154 -7.61 -1.50 -10.44
CA ASN A 154 -6.59 -0.46 -10.23
C ASN A 154 -6.08 -0.45 -8.78
N GLU A 155 -6.97 -0.60 -7.80
CA GLU A 155 -6.59 -0.75 -6.38
C GLU A 155 -5.72 -2.00 -6.16
N PHE A 156 -6.06 -3.11 -6.81
CA PHE A 156 -5.28 -4.35 -6.69
C PHE A 156 -3.88 -4.22 -7.32
N VAL A 157 -3.78 -3.59 -8.50
CA VAL A 157 -2.49 -3.32 -9.14
C VAL A 157 -1.63 -2.41 -8.26
N LYS A 158 -2.22 -1.35 -7.70
CA LYS A 158 -1.55 -0.46 -6.76
C LYS A 158 -1.07 -1.23 -5.52
N TYR A 159 -1.94 -2.02 -4.90
CA TYR A 159 -1.58 -2.83 -3.72
C TYR A 159 -0.42 -3.79 -4.00
N LYS A 160 -0.43 -4.46 -5.16
CA LYS A 160 0.66 -5.35 -5.57
C LYS A 160 1.99 -4.60 -5.71
N LYS A 161 1.95 -3.43 -6.34
CA LYS A 161 3.10 -2.55 -6.49
C LYS A 161 3.64 -2.10 -5.12
N ASP A 162 2.77 -1.58 -4.24
CA ASP A 162 3.13 -1.12 -2.90
C ASP A 162 3.70 -2.26 -2.04
N SER A 163 3.12 -3.46 -2.14
CA SER A 163 3.62 -4.66 -1.47
C SER A 163 5.02 -5.05 -1.94
N GLN A 164 5.29 -4.96 -3.25
CA GLN A 164 6.61 -5.25 -3.81
C GLN A 164 7.64 -4.22 -3.35
N ILE A 165 7.30 -2.93 -3.36
CA ILE A 165 8.16 -1.85 -2.85
C ILE A 165 8.49 -2.09 -1.38
N ASN A 166 7.49 -2.37 -0.54
CA ASN A 166 7.70 -2.61 0.89
C ASN A 166 8.61 -3.82 1.16
N LYS A 167 8.51 -4.87 0.34
CA LYS A 167 9.42 -6.02 0.42
C LYS A 167 10.87 -5.60 0.13
N LEU A 168 11.09 -4.88 -0.98
CA LEU A 168 12.42 -4.38 -1.37
C LEU A 168 13.00 -3.44 -0.30
N LEU A 169 12.19 -2.52 0.24
CA LEU A 169 12.59 -1.63 1.33
C LEU A 169 13.02 -2.39 2.58
N SER A 170 12.23 -3.39 3.00
CA SER A 170 12.54 -4.19 4.19
C SER A 170 13.82 -5.00 4.03
N GLU A 171 14.03 -5.59 2.86
CA GLU A 171 15.24 -6.35 2.54
C GLU A 171 16.46 -5.44 2.51
N ALA A 172 16.36 -4.29 1.83
CA ALA A 172 17.42 -3.30 1.78
C ALA A 172 17.79 -2.73 3.16
N GLN A 173 16.80 -2.46 4.03
CA GLN A 173 17.05 -1.98 5.39
C GLN A 173 17.87 -2.96 6.22
N ASN A 174 17.64 -4.25 6.06
CA ASN A 174 18.40 -5.28 6.77
C ASN A 174 19.86 -5.38 6.28
N LEU A 175 20.12 -4.93 5.06
CA LEU A 175 21.43 -5.00 4.41
C LEU A 175 22.25 -3.70 4.50
N LEU A 176 21.68 -2.61 5.02
CA LEU A 176 22.34 -1.29 5.07
C LEU A 176 23.71 -1.29 5.75
N ASP A 177 23.91 -2.15 6.75
CA ASP A 177 25.16 -2.24 7.51
C ASP A 177 26.05 -3.38 7.01
N ASP A 178 25.50 -4.46 6.46
CA ASP A 178 26.22 -5.68 6.08
C ASP A 178 26.63 -5.68 4.59
N ASP A 179 25.73 -5.20 3.70
CA ASP A 179 25.97 -5.13 2.24
C ASP A 179 25.21 -3.90 1.67
N PRO A 180 25.77 -2.69 1.87
CA PRO A 180 25.12 -1.47 1.40
C PRO A 180 25.06 -1.36 -0.13
N GLU A 181 25.95 -2.01 -0.86
CA GLU A 181 25.95 -2.02 -2.33
C GLU A 181 24.73 -2.79 -2.85
N TYR A 182 24.45 -3.96 -2.31
CA TYR A 182 23.25 -4.71 -2.66
C TYR A 182 21.97 -4.01 -2.19
N ALA A 183 22.01 -3.30 -1.06
CA ALA A 183 20.90 -2.46 -0.64
C ALA A 183 20.60 -1.34 -1.65
N ILE A 184 21.62 -0.73 -2.29
CA ILE A 184 21.43 0.27 -3.36
C ILE A 184 20.69 -0.35 -4.55
N ASP A 185 21.04 -1.57 -4.95
CA ASP A 185 20.38 -2.25 -6.05
C ASP A 185 18.91 -2.52 -5.78
N LEU A 186 18.56 -3.00 -4.57
CA LEU A 186 17.19 -3.24 -4.17
C LEU A 186 16.36 -1.94 -4.10
N LEU A 187 16.95 -0.86 -3.58
CA LEU A 187 16.30 0.44 -3.48
C LEU A 187 16.13 1.10 -4.84
N THR A 188 17.05 0.86 -5.76
CA THR A 188 16.94 1.30 -7.15
C THR A 188 15.78 0.58 -7.85
N GLN A 189 15.62 -0.74 -7.65
CA GLN A 189 14.45 -1.47 -8.14
C GLN A 189 13.13 -0.94 -7.52
N ALA A 190 13.13 -0.57 -6.24
CA ALA A 190 11.97 0.06 -5.62
C ALA A 190 11.63 1.42 -6.27
N LEU A 191 12.65 2.22 -6.62
CA LEU A 191 12.49 3.51 -7.29
C LEU A 191 12.11 3.38 -8.77
N GLU A 192 12.45 2.29 -9.44
CA GLU A 192 11.91 1.97 -10.77
C GLU A 192 10.39 1.75 -10.73
N LEU A 193 9.90 1.15 -9.64
CA LEU A 193 8.46 0.99 -9.43
C LEU A 193 7.80 2.33 -9.05
N ASP A 194 8.41 3.10 -8.13
CA ASP A 194 7.91 4.38 -7.65
C ASP A 194 9.06 5.36 -7.42
N LYS A 195 9.33 6.19 -8.42
CA LYS A 195 10.45 7.14 -8.45
C LYS A 195 10.40 8.20 -7.34
N ASP A 196 9.20 8.49 -6.86
CA ASP A 196 8.97 9.51 -5.84
C ASP A 196 8.77 8.88 -4.43
N ASN A 197 9.18 7.61 -4.26
CA ASN A 197 9.11 6.93 -2.97
C ASN A 197 10.15 7.51 -2.00
N LYS A 198 9.68 8.29 -1.05
CA LYS A 198 10.53 9.00 -0.08
C LYS A 198 11.40 8.07 0.76
N ASP A 199 10.86 6.92 1.15
CA ASP A 199 11.59 5.96 1.97
C ASP A 199 12.70 5.27 1.17
N ALA A 200 12.43 4.91 -0.09
CA ALA A 200 13.43 4.33 -0.98
C ALA A 200 14.58 5.30 -1.25
N LEU A 201 14.28 6.56 -1.57
CA LEU A 201 15.29 7.60 -1.73
C LEU A 201 16.09 7.80 -0.44
N LEU A 202 15.42 7.90 0.70
CA LEU A 202 16.08 8.11 1.99
C LEU A 202 17.04 6.96 2.34
N TYR A 203 16.59 5.71 2.18
CA TYR A 203 17.42 4.56 2.49
C TYR A 203 18.54 4.37 1.45
N ARG A 204 18.31 4.69 0.16
CA ARG A 204 19.37 4.63 -0.85
C ARG A 204 20.45 5.68 -0.57
N GLY A 205 20.05 6.90 -0.20
CA GLY A 205 21.00 7.91 0.26
C GLY A 205 21.80 7.46 1.49
N ILE A 206 21.19 6.73 2.44
CA ILE A 206 21.90 6.14 3.58
C ILE A 206 22.88 5.04 3.12
N ALA A 207 22.48 4.19 2.18
CA ALA A 207 23.35 3.16 1.63
C ALA A 207 24.55 3.78 0.87
N TYR A 208 24.32 4.81 0.04
CA TYR A 208 25.40 5.57 -0.59
C TYR A 208 26.37 6.21 0.43
N MET A 209 25.82 6.73 1.53
CA MET A 209 26.67 7.27 2.61
C MET A 209 27.51 6.18 3.27
N ARG A 210 27.05 4.93 3.35
CA ARG A 210 27.83 3.79 3.86
C ARG A 210 28.94 3.38 2.89
N CYS A 211 28.69 3.50 1.56
CA CYS A 211 29.68 3.31 0.52
C CYS A 211 30.60 4.54 0.33
N GLU A 212 30.57 5.52 1.23
CA GLU A 212 31.34 6.77 1.16
C GLU A 212 31.06 7.62 -0.11
N ASN A 213 29.97 7.33 -0.82
CA ASN A 213 29.50 8.08 -1.99
C ASN A 213 28.64 9.27 -1.54
N ALA A 214 29.30 10.33 -1.12
CA ALA A 214 28.64 11.53 -0.62
C ALA A 214 27.78 12.24 -1.68
N ALA A 215 28.19 12.22 -2.97
CA ALA A 215 27.50 12.93 -4.03
C ALA A 215 26.11 12.35 -4.29
N ASP A 216 26.02 11.04 -4.47
CA ASP A 216 24.75 10.37 -4.72
C ASP A 216 23.87 10.36 -3.46
N ALA A 217 24.47 10.24 -2.26
CA ALA A 217 23.74 10.38 -1.00
C ALA A 217 23.05 11.75 -0.89
N LEU A 218 23.78 12.84 -1.16
CA LEU A 218 23.22 14.20 -1.15
C LEU A 218 22.14 14.41 -2.20
N SER A 219 22.32 13.81 -3.39
CA SER A 219 21.31 13.86 -4.44
C SER A 219 20.00 13.26 -3.96
N ASP A 220 20.03 12.04 -3.45
CA ASP A 220 18.83 11.35 -2.95
C ASP A 220 18.16 12.09 -1.78
N PHE A 221 18.93 12.58 -0.81
CA PHE A 221 18.36 13.34 0.32
C PHE A 221 17.75 14.68 -0.12
N ASN A 222 18.33 15.35 -1.12
CA ASN A 222 17.74 16.56 -1.68
C ASN A 222 16.45 16.26 -2.46
N ASP A 223 16.37 15.12 -3.16
CA ASP A 223 15.13 14.70 -3.81
C ASP A 223 14.04 14.38 -2.77
N VAL A 224 14.41 13.75 -1.66
CA VAL A 224 13.48 13.59 -0.51
C VAL A 224 12.98 14.96 -0.02
N LEU A 225 13.84 15.96 0.14
CA LEU A 225 13.44 17.29 0.60
C LEU A 225 12.60 18.08 -0.40
N LYS A 226 12.70 17.78 -1.71
CA LYS A 226 11.77 18.31 -2.71
C LYS A 226 10.35 17.75 -2.53
N LEU A 227 10.25 16.47 -2.12
CA LEU A 227 8.97 15.80 -1.86
C LEU A 227 8.40 16.13 -0.48
N ASP A 228 9.26 16.30 0.51
CA ASP A 228 8.90 16.60 1.88
C ASP A 228 9.93 17.54 2.54
N PRO A 229 9.70 18.87 2.43
CA PRO A 229 10.63 19.88 2.95
C PRO A 229 10.75 19.88 4.49
N GLN A 230 9.89 19.14 5.20
CA GLN A 230 9.91 19.09 6.67
C GLN A 230 10.42 17.74 7.19
N LEU A 231 10.99 16.88 6.34
CA LEU A 231 11.51 15.61 6.79
C LEU A 231 12.85 15.78 7.55
N ILE A 232 12.76 15.79 8.86
CA ILE A 232 13.90 15.95 9.78
C ILE A 232 15.04 14.98 9.47
N ARG A 233 14.67 13.73 9.14
CA ARG A 233 15.63 12.66 8.86
C ARG A 233 16.50 12.93 7.64
N ALA A 234 15.97 13.65 6.64
CA ALA A 234 16.75 14.06 5.47
C ALA A 234 17.77 15.13 5.83
N TYR A 235 17.39 16.19 6.54
CA TYR A 235 18.35 17.20 7.03
C TYR A 235 19.41 16.59 7.93
N TYR A 236 19.01 15.71 8.85
CA TYR A 236 19.94 14.98 9.69
C TYR A 236 20.95 14.16 8.87
N SER A 237 20.49 13.47 7.84
CA SER A 237 21.35 12.64 6.98
C SER A 237 22.30 13.50 6.15
N ILE A 238 21.83 14.62 5.58
CA ILE A 238 22.68 15.60 4.90
C ILE A 238 23.75 16.15 5.85
N GLY A 239 23.37 16.52 7.07
CA GLY A 239 24.32 16.98 8.10
C GLY A 239 25.40 15.93 8.40
N ARG A 240 25.02 14.66 8.43
CA ARG A 240 25.98 13.55 8.62
C ARG A 240 26.93 13.40 7.43
N VAL A 241 26.44 13.53 6.18
CA VAL A 241 27.32 13.47 4.99
C VAL A 241 28.34 14.59 5.05
N TYR A 242 27.91 15.83 5.35
CA TYR A 242 28.83 16.95 5.45
C TYR A 242 29.79 16.81 6.64
N SER A 243 29.34 16.25 7.76
CA SER A 243 30.22 15.94 8.90
C SER A 243 31.31 14.92 8.52
N ASN A 244 30.95 13.85 7.81
CA ASN A 244 31.90 12.83 7.40
C ASN A 244 32.90 13.35 6.35
N THR A 245 32.53 14.34 5.55
CA THR A 245 33.40 15.01 4.56
C THR A 245 34.10 16.24 5.14
N ASN A 246 34.07 16.43 6.45
CA ASN A 246 34.70 17.52 7.18
C ASN A 246 34.24 18.93 6.77
N GLN A 247 32.98 19.05 6.28
CA GLN A 247 32.33 20.32 5.91
C GLN A 247 31.43 20.79 7.04
N ILE A 248 32.06 21.30 8.10
CA ILE A 248 31.44 21.48 9.42
C ILE A 248 30.33 22.52 9.42
N GLU A 249 30.52 23.63 8.73
CA GLU A 249 29.54 24.73 8.64
C GLU A 249 28.25 24.21 7.96
N LEU A 250 28.38 23.45 6.87
CA LEU A 250 27.25 22.85 6.17
C LEU A 250 26.56 21.76 6.98
N ALA A 251 27.35 20.98 7.75
CA ALA A 251 26.80 19.99 8.68
C ALA A 251 25.93 20.68 9.75
N LEU A 252 26.46 21.73 10.41
CA LEU A 252 25.73 22.48 11.42
C LEU A 252 24.48 23.16 10.85
N GLU A 253 24.57 23.76 9.67
CA GLU A 253 23.42 24.38 9.02
C GLU A 253 22.27 23.35 8.87
N ASN A 254 22.57 22.16 8.38
CA ASN A 254 21.55 21.13 8.18
C ASN A 254 21.04 20.52 9.49
N PHE A 255 21.90 20.29 10.48
CA PHE A 255 21.47 19.89 11.81
C PHE A 255 20.58 20.94 12.47
N ASN A 256 20.88 22.24 12.31
CA ASN A 256 20.04 23.31 12.83
C ASN A 256 18.69 23.39 12.12
N LYS A 257 18.64 23.15 10.80
CA LYS A 257 17.34 23.00 10.08
C LYS A 257 16.51 21.85 10.65
N ALA A 258 17.15 20.71 10.95
CA ALA A 258 16.47 19.59 11.61
C ALA A 258 15.95 19.95 13.01
N LEU A 259 16.74 20.65 13.84
CA LEU A 259 16.33 21.12 15.17
C LEU A 259 15.27 22.24 15.11
N ALA A 260 15.27 23.08 14.08
CA ALA A 260 14.20 24.07 13.88
C ALA A 260 12.83 23.43 13.64
N ILE A 261 12.79 22.23 13.02
CA ILE A 261 11.57 21.46 12.82
C ILE A 261 11.20 20.70 14.10
N ASN A 262 12.16 20.05 14.75
CA ASN A 262 11.97 19.38 16.04
C ASN A 262 13.13 19.66 17.00
N PRO A 263 12.94 20.60 17.95
CA PRO A 263 13.95 20.95 18.96
C PRO A 263 14.30 19.81 19.92
N GLU A 264 13.47 18.77 20.01
CA GLU A 264 13.68 17.63 20.91
C GLU A 264 14.22 16.39 20.16
N SER A 265 14.89 16.60 19.02
CA SER A 265 15.43 15.49 18.23
C SER A 265 16.75 14.97 18.81
N ILE A 266 16.67 13.94 19.66
CA ILE A 266 17.84 13.25 20.22
C ILE A 266 18.83 12.81 19.13
N PRO A 267 18.43 12.19 18.01
CA PRO A 267 19.38 11.78 16.97
C PRO A 267 20.22 12.94 16.43
N VAL A 268 19.62 14.13 16.31
CA VAL A 268 20.31 15.32 15.78
C VAL A 268 21.38 15.81 16.79
N TYR A 269 21.04 15.92 18.06
CA TYR A 269 22.02 16.28 19.10
C TYR A 269 23.19 15.28 19.16
N LEU A 270 22.91 13.98 19.07
CA LEU A 270 23.96 12.96 19.02
C LEU A 270 24.78 13.03 17.71
N GLY A 271 24.18 13.47 16.60
CA GLY A 271 24.88 13.74 15.34
C GLY A 271 25.87 14.89 15.49
N ILE A 272 25.42 16.02 16.06
CA ILE A 272 26.26 17.19 16.36
C ILE A 272 27.39 16.80 17.35
N ALA A 273 27.06 16.04 18.39
CA ALA A 273 28.04 15.58 19.34
C ALA A 273 29.17 14.74 18.72
N ARG A 274 28.79 13.78 17.84
CA ARG A 274 29.77 12.97 17.10
C ARG A 274 30.68 13.83 16.22
N MET A 275 30.08 14.78 15.50
CA MET A 275 30.82 15.72 14.66
C MET A 275 31.86 16.49 15.46
N TYR A 276 31.48 17.08 16.61
CA TYR A 276 32.43 17.78 17.47
C TYR A 276 33.49 16.84 18.10
N ALA A 277 33.11 15.62 18.46
CA ALA A 277 34.06 14.62 18.95
C ALA A 277 35.09 14.24 17.87
N MET A 278 34.70 14.12 16.61
CA MET A 278 35.66 13.90 15.51
C MET A 278 36.65 15.04 15.35
N GLN A 279 36.23 16.26 15.69
CA GLN A 279 37.08 17.45 15.69
C GLN A 279 37.83 17.68 16.99
N THR A 280 37.74 16.76 17.96
CA THR A 280 38.35 16.87 19.30
C THR A 280 37.85 18.06 20.13
N ASP A 281 36.73 18.68 19.74
CA ASP A 281 36.04 19.69 20.56
C ASP A 281 35.10 18.96 21.55
N PHE A 282 35.71 18.34 22.54
CA PHE A 282 35.01 17.48 23.48
C PHE A 282 34.01 18.22 24.37
N ASP A 283 34.24 19.49 24.66
CA ASP A 283 33.34 20.32 25.47
C ASP A 283 31.98 20.49 24.71
N LYS A 284 32.03 20.85 23.44
CA LYS A 284 30.82 20.96 22.65
C LYS A 284 30.19 19.60 22.36
N ALA A 285 30.98 18.54 22.22
CA ALA A 285 30.51 17.20 22.09
C ALA A 285 29.67 16.75 23.29
N ILE A 286 30.23 16.92 24.53
CA ILE A 286 29.54 16.59 25.77
C ILE A 286 28.29 17.45 25.96
N TYR A 287 28.39 18.78 25.71
CA TYR A 287 27.22 19.66 25.78
C TYR A 287 26.03 19.13 24.95
N ASN A 288 26.29 18.69 23.74
CA ASN A 288 25.21 18.17 22.86
C ASN A 288 24.69 16.79 23.31
N VAL A 289 25.55 15.93 23.87
CA VAL A 289 25.08 14.69 24.51
C VAL A 289 24.20 15.00 25.72
N ASP A 290 24.55 16.00 26.52
CA ASP A 290 23.75 16.41 27.68
C ASP A 290 22.42 17.01 27.29
N MET A 291 22.32 17.70 26.13
CA MET A 291 21.05 18.12 25.56
C MET A 291 20.17 16.93 25.19
N ALA A 292 20.73 15.87 24.60
CA ALA A 292 20.02 14.63 24.36
C ALA A 292 19.55 13.94 25.64
N LEU A 293 20.38 13.91 26.69
CA LEU A 293 20.05 13.33 27.98
C LEU A 293 19.04 14.15 28.80
N LYS A 294 18.91 15.45 28.54
CA LYS A 294 17.83 16.28 29.13
C LYS A 294 16.45 15.88 28.56
N ILE A 295 16.42 15.38 27.34
CA ILE A 295 15.17 14.94 26.69
C ILE A 295 14.83 13.52 27.16
N ASP A 296 15.81 12.63 27.21
CA ASP A 296 15.67 11.24 27.66
C ASP A 296 16.92 10.86 28.48
N ASP A 297 16.79 10.89 29.78
CA ASP A 297 17.88 10.64 30.73
C ASP A 297 18.34 9.17 30.78
N ALA A 298 17.53 8.28 30.24
CA ALA A 298 17.81 6.85 30.09
C ALA A 298 18.23 6.46 28.67
N ASN A 299 18.60 7.41 27.83
CA ASN A 299 18.95 7.13 26.45
C ASN A 299 20.26 6.35 26.33
N TYR A 300 20.17 5.08 25.92
CA TYR A 300 21.34 4.21 25.76
C TYR A 300 22.40 4.79 24.83
N HIS A 301 21.98 5.34 23.69
CA HIS A 301 22.91 5.86 22.68
C HIS A 301 23.64 7.11 23.16
N ALA A 302 22.98 7.97 23.95
CA ALA A 302 23.56 9.15 24.53
C ALA A 302 24.64 8.78 25.56
N HIS A 303 24.33 7.93 26.53
CA HIS A 303 25.29 7.43 27.51
C HIS A 303 26.47 6.70 26.86
N SER A 304 26.18 5.86 25.85
CA SER A 304 27.25 5.15 25.13
C SER A 304 28.19 6.09 24.37
N LEU A 305 27.62 7.14 23.75
CA LEU A 305 28.45 8.17 23.09
C LEU A 305 29.27 8.96 24.09
N LYS A 306 28.68 9.36 25.23
CA LYS A 306 29.36 10.12 26.28
C LYS A 306 30.51 9.31 26.87
N SER A 307 30.28 8.01 27.15
CA SER A 307 31.35 7.10 27.59
C SER A 307 32.51 7.09 26.59
N ARG A 308 32.24 6.97 25.29
CA ARG A 308 33.28 6.96 24.26
C ARG A 308 34.03 8.28 24.18
N ILE A 309 33.35 9.43 24.32
CA ILE A 309 33.99 10.74 24.34
C ILE A 309 34.95 10.84 25.52
N TYR A 310 34.54 10.42 26.71
CA TYR A 310 35.45 10.41 27.89
C TYR A 310 36.64 9.46 27.70
N GLN A 311 36.46 8.33 27.03
CA GLN A 311 37.56 7.44 26.69
C GLN A 311 38.54 8.11 25.72
N ASP A 312 38.02 8.77 24.66
CA ASP A 312 38.87 9.52 23.71
C ASP A 312 39.64 10.67 24.38
N MET A 313 39.03 11.32 25.41
CA MET A 313 39.71 12.32 26.25
C MET A 313 40.79 11.69 27.10
N ALA A 314 40.52 10.54 27.74
CA ALA A 314 41.51 9.84 28.58
C ALA A 314 42.72 9.39 27.76
N ASP A 315 42.49 8.85 26.56
CA ASP A 315 43.55 8.35 25.68
C ASP A 315 44.49 9.46 25.18
N ARG A 316 44.04 10.72 25.20
CA ARG A 316 44.79 11.90 24.76
C ARG A 316 45.37 12.72 25.89
N GLU A 317 44.99 12.43 27.13
CA GLU A 317 45.41 13.20 28.30
C GLU A 317 46.76 12.68 28.83
N GLU A 318 47.74 13.56 28.90
CA GLU A 318 49.07 13.24 29.43
C GLU A 318 49.13 13.26 30.95
N ASN A 319 48.27 14.08 31.59
CA ASN A 319 48.17 14.13 33.04
C ASN A 319 47.45 12.90 33.59
N GLU A 320 48.19 12.10 34.38
CA GLU A 320 47.69 10.80 34.88
C GLU A 320 46.46 10.95 35.81
N GLU A 321 46.36 12.02 36.58
CA GLU A 321 45.26 12.28 37.49
C GLU A 321 43.98 12.60 36.67
N LYS A 322 44.06 13.51 35.71
CA LYS A 322 42.97 13.84 34.82
C LYS A 322 42.54 12.65 33.93
N ARG A 323 43.54 11.88 33.47
CA ARG A 323 43.26 10.67 32.71
C ARG A 323 42.38 9.68 33.51
N LYS A 324 42.75 9.44 34.78
CA LYS A 324 41.96 8.58 35.68
C LYS A 324 40.55 9.12 35.95
N ASP A 325 40.38 10.45 35.99
CA ASP A 325 39.05 11.06 36.13
C ASP A 325 38.19 10.85 34.89
N TYR A 326 38.77 10.94 33.69
CA TYR A 326 38.07 10.65 32.45
C TYR A 326 37.73 9.17 32.34
N GLU A 327 38.62 8.25 32.62
CA GLU A 327 38.39 6.81 32.69
C GLU A 327 37.23 6.46 33.64
N LYS A 328 37.20 7.07 34.83
CA LYS A 328 36.12 6.89 35.79
C LYS A 328 34.77 7.40 35.25
N SER A 329 34.78 8.55 34.58
CA SER A 329 33.59 9.13 33.95
C SER A 329 33.10 8.24 32.82
N SER A 330 34.01 7.73 31.98
CA SER A 330 33.69 6.76 30.92
C SER A 330 33.02 5.50 31.48
N ASP A 331 33.58 4.92 32.55
CA ASP A 331 33.04 3.74 33.23
C ASP A 331 31.66 3.99 33.83
N GLN A 332 31.42 5.19 34.38
CA GLN A 332 30.11 5.57 34.91
C GLN A 332 29.07 5.62 33.80
N GLU A 333 29.35 6.31 32.70
CA GLU A 333 28.47 6.42 31.55
C GLU A 333 28.22 5.05 30.90
N HIS A 334 29.23 4.20 30.80
CA HIS A 334 29.09 2.84 30.32
C HIS A 334 28.11 2.01 31.17
N ARG A 335 28.15 2.15 32.49
CA ARG A 335 27.18 1.50 33.40
C ARG A 335 25.78 2.02 33.20
N LEU A 336 25.60 3.33 33.02
CA LEU A 336 24.28 3.93 32.70
C LEU A 336 23.75 3.45 31.37
N ALA A 337 24.59 3.39 30.33
CA ALA A 337 24.23 2.83 29.04
C ALA A 337 23.73 1.37 29.15
N ARG A 338 24.47 0.52 29.88
CA ARG A 338 24.05 -0.89 30.12
C ARG A 338 22.71 -0.98 30.84
N ARG A 339 22.48 -0.13 31.84
CA ARG A 339 21.21 -0.07 32.58
C ARG A 339 20.05 0.36 31.67
N ALA A 340 20.24 1.40 30.90
CA ALA A 340 19.26 1.91 29.93
C ALA A 340 18.87 0.82 28.90
N ARG A 341 19.86 0.10 28.36
CA ARG A 341 19.62 -1.01 27.42
C ARG A 341 18.81 -2.15 28.03
N MET A 342 19.01 -2.43 29.33
CA MET A 342 18.24 -3.47 30.02
C MET A 342 16.76 -3.04 30.23
N MET A 343 16.51 -1.74 30.47
CA MET A 343 15.15 -1.21 30.61
C MET A 343 14.37 -1.22 29.29
N GLN A 344 15.01 -0.95 28.18
CA GLN A 344 14.40 -0.99 26.85
C GLN A 344 14.05 -2.40 26.34
N ARG A 345 14.62 -3.46 26.96
CA ARG A 345 14.35 -4.87 26.61
C ARG A 345 13.20 -5.49 27.42
N ARG A 346 12.70 -4.79 28.42
CA ARG A 346 11.50 -5.18 29.22
C ARG A 346 10.24 -4.53 28.66
#